data_1a03ae8d48b7e780d849f44c5888d7f6
#
_entry.id   1a03ae8d48b7e780d849f44c5888d7f6
#
_cell.length_a   1.000
_cell.length_b   1.000
_cell.length_c   1.000
_cell.angle_alpha   90.00
_cell.angle_beta   90.00
_cell.angle_gamma   90.00
#
_symmetry.space_group_name_H-M   'P 1'
#
loop_
_entity.id
_entity.type
_entity.pdbx_description
1 polymer ?
#
loop_
_entity_poly.entity_id
_entity_poly.type
_entity_poly.pdbx_seq_one_letter_code
_entity_poly.pdbx_strand_id
1 'polypeptide(L)'
;DPNRDHVHGRIYRITYPDRPLVKPAKVHGASIAELLENLKLPEDRTRYRTRRELRGRSADEVIAELKKWVAKQSDDHHKLEALWVSWGLNQVDAELLRTLLKSPDHRIRSAAVRVLRFNTEHLDDYASLLMEAANDEHGRVRLEAITAASWLPQEVGLPILENAEKKPLESLMKGSLRYAKAKLQNKTLHDEPYFLLKTELKGDDKRIFGQGAEIYNREGHCATCHQQDGKGLPHSGFPPLDKSKWVTGSKERLIKLTLHGLHGPITVKGKQYPGHVPMTAFKDVLDDKETAAVLTFVRNTFDNESSVVTPEEVAKVRAATKDKEGFYSPEELLKEHPHE
;
A
#
# COMPACT_ATOMS: atom_id res chain seq x y z
N ASP A 1 -24.61 -17.55 -1.50
CA ASP A 1 -25.02 -17.25 -2.87
C ASP A 1 -25.52 -18.52 -3.53
N PRO A 2 -26.85 -18.64 -3.83
CA PRO A 2 -27.45 -19.82 -4.40
C PRO A 2 -26.97 -20.14 -5.83
N ASN A 3 -26.34 -19.17 -6.51
CA ASN A 3 -25.78 -19.35 -7.85
C ASN A 3 -24.34 -19.86 -7.82
N ARG A 4 -23.76 -20.04 -6.63
CA ARG A 4 -22.39 -20.53 -6.49
C ARG A 4 -22.38 -22.07 -6.42
N ASP A 5 -21.50 -22.68 -7.20
CA ASP A 5 -21.20 -24.09 -7.04
C ASP A 5 -20.37 -24.31 -5.76
N HIS A 6 -20.94 -25.02 -4.79
CA HIS A 6 -20.32 -25.28 -3.49
C HIS A 6 -19.60 -26.63 -3.43
N VAL A 7 -19.65 -27.42 -4.51
CA VAL A 7 -19.13 -28.80 -4.55
C VAL A 7 -17.84 -28.92 -5.35
N HIS A 8 -17.70 -28.11 -6.41
CA HIS A 8 -16.58 -28.21 -7.32
C HIS A 8 -15.69 -26.97 -7.29
N GLY A 9 -14.39 -27.18 -7.13
CA GLY A 9 -13.37 -26.16 -7.45
C GLY A 9 -13.19 -26.05 -8.95
N ARG A 10 -12.83 -24.83 -9.44
CA ARG A 10 -12.57 -24.60 -10.87
C ARG A 10 -11.24 -23.87 -11.03
N ILE A 11 -10.47 -24.35 -12.00
CA ILE A 11 -9.26 -23.69 -12.47
C ILE A 11 -9.53 -23.21 -13.90
N TYR A 12 -9.47 -21.89 -14.10
CA TYR A 12 -9.66 -21.30 -15.40
C TYR A 12 -8.31 -20.95 -16.04
N ARG A 13 -8.18 -21.22 -17.33
CA ARG A 13 -7.07 -20.74 -18.14
C ARG A 13 -7.58 -19.63 -19.04
N ILE A 14 -7.03 -18.44 -18.86
CA ILE A 14 -7.32 -17.28 -19.73
C ILE A 14 -6.24 -17.25 -20.82
N THR A 15 -6.65 -17.27 -22.07
CA THR A 15 -5.76 -17.21 -23.21
C THR A 15 -6.19 -16.08 -24.15
N TYR A 16 -5.22 -15.49 -24.86
CA TYR A 16 -5.51 -14.55 -25.94
C TYR A 16 -5.45 -15.33 -27.27
N PRO A 17 -6.55 -15.40 -28.05
CA PRO A 17 -6.66 -16.28 -29.20
C PRO A 17 -5.59 -16.04 -30.28
N ASP A 18 -5.21 -14.76 -30.47
CA ASP A 18 -4.28 -14.35 -31.53
C ASP A 18 -2.80 -14.47 -31.14
N ARG A 19 -2.51 -15.02 -29.97
CA ARG A 19 -1.13 -15.28 -29.53
C ARG A 19 -0.89 -16.77 -29.35
N PRO A 20 0.22 -17.31 -29.87
CA PRO A 20 0.63 -18.67 -29.56
C PRO A 20 0.91 -18.80 -28.08
N LEU A 21 0.61 -19.96 -27.52
CA LEU A 21 0.95 -20.26 -26.14
C LEU A 21 2.46 -20.31 -25.98
N VAL A 22 2.96 -19.72 -24.88
CA VAL A 22 4.37 -19.79 -24.53
C VAL A 22 4.75 -21.26 -24.27
N LYS A 23 5.82 -21.73 -24.91
CA LYS A 23 6.36 -23.05 -24.70
C LYS A 23 6.96 -23.13 -23.28
N PRO A 24 6.49 -24.05 -22.42
CA PRO A 24 7.02 -24.17 -21.07
C PRO A 24 8.53 -24.49 -21.09
N ALA A 25 9.31 -23.76 -20.31
CA ALA A 25 10.71 -24.06 -20.13
C ALA A 25 10.88 -25.33 -19.26
N LYS A 26 11.86 -26.15 -19.59
CA LYS A 26 12.26 -27.26 -18.74
C LYS A 26 12.98 -26.72 -17.48
N VAL A 27 12.44 -26.98 -16.31
CA VAL A 27 13.03 -26.59 -15.02
C VAL A 27 13.44 -27.83 -14.25
N HIS A 28 12.48 -28.69 -13.89
CA HIS A 28 12.79 -29.94 -13.21
C HIS A 28 13.65 -30.85 -14.08
N GLY A 29 14.72 -31.39 -13.52
CA GLY A 29 15.67 -32.26 -14.22
C GLY A 29 16.50 -31.57 -15.33
N ALA A 30 16.48 -30.24 -15.39
CA ALA A 30 17.40 -29.50 -16.25
C ALA A 30 18.82 -29.45 -15.63
N SER A 31 19.84 -29.36 -16.48
CA SER A 31 21.20 -29.09 -16.05
C SER A 31 21.34 -27.66 -15.50
N ILE A 32 22.39 -27.38 -14.73
CA ILE A 32 22.68 -26.02 -14.25
C ILE A 32 22.79 -25.04 -15.41
N ALA A 33 23.47 -25.42 -16.48
CA ALA A 33 23.61 -24.59 -17.68
C ALA A 33 22.26 -24.24 -18.33
N GLU A 34 21.37 -25.23 -18.50
CA GLU A 34 20.00 -24.99 -18.99
C GLU A 34 19.20 -24.07 -18.09
N LEU A 35 19.34 -24.24 -16.76
CA LEU A 35 18.68 -23.38 -15.76
C LEU A 35 19.19 -21.94 -15.85
N LEU A 36 20.50 -21.73 -16.00
CA LEU A 36 21.05 -20.38 -16.17
C LEU A 36 20.55 -19.70 -17.44
N GLU A 37 20.41 -20.43 -18.56
CA GLU A 37 19.81 -19.88 -19.77
C GLU A 37 18.32 -19.54 -19.60
N ASN A 38 17.57 -20.28 -18.79
CA ASN A 38 16.17 -19.96 -18.46
C ASN A 38 16.04 -18.63 -17.72
N LEU A 39 17.09 -18.11 -17.07
CA LEU A 39 17.06 -16.78 -16.43
C LEU A 39 16.95 -15.63 -17.43
N LYS A 40 17.19 -15.86 -18.71
CA LYS A 40 17.01 -14.87 -19.79
C LYS A 40 15.58 -14.78 -20.32
N LEU A 41 14.73 -15.74 -19.97
CA LEU A 41 13.37 -15.79 -20.47
C LEU A 41 12.52 -14.62 -19.95
N PRO A 42 11.60 -14.07 -20.75
CA PRO A 42 10.80 -12.92 -20.37
C PRO A 42 9.79 -13.24 -19.27
N GLU A 43 9.38 -14.50 -19.09
CA GLU A 43 8.39 -14.90 -18.10
C GLU A 43 8.96 -14.92 -16.70
N ASP A 44 8.52 -13.99 -15.87
CA ASP A 44 8.95 -13.90 -14.46
C ASP A 44 8.73 -15.21 -13.68
N ARG A 45 7.60 -15.89 -13.91
CA ARG A 45 7.29 -17.17 -13.26
C ARG A 45 8.31 -18.27 -13.61
N THR A 46 8.84 -18.27 -14.83
CA THR A 46 9.87 -19.20 -15.25
C THR A 46 11.19 -18.88 -14.56
N ARG A 47 11.61 -17.61 -14.53
CA ARG A 47 12.81 -17.19 -13.80
C ARG A 47 12.74 -17.50 -12.32
N TYR A 48 11.58 -17.22 -11.68
CA TYR A 48 11.35 -17.55 -10.28
C TYR A 48 11.50 -19.06 -9.98
N ARG A 49 10.89 -19.93 -10.80
CA ARG A 49 11.01 -21.39 -10.65
C ARG A 49 12.44 -21.85 -10.86
N THR A 50 13.14 -21.27 -11.82
CA THR A 50 14.54 -21.53 -12.13
C THR A 50 15.44 -21.18 -10.94
N ARG A 51 15.27 -20.00 -10.33
CA ARG A 51 16.02 -19.63 -9.12
C ARG A 51 15.75 -20.61 -7.95
N ARG A 52 14.52 -21.06 -7.80
CA ARG A 52 14.16 -22.06 -6.78
C ARG A 52 14.85 -23.40 -7.04
N GLU A 53 14.85 -23.87 -8.27
CA GLU A 53 15.51 -25.12 -8.66
C GLU A 53 17.03 -25.03 -8.44
N LEU A 54 17.67 -23.94 -8.84
CA LEU A 54 19.10 -23.68 -8.60
C LEU A 54 19.43 -23.68 -7.10
N ARG A 55 18.56 -23.11 -6.26
CA ARG A 55 18.73 -23.11 -4.79
C ARG A 55 18.73 -24.52 -4.20
N GLY A 56 18.05 -25.47 -4.81
CA GLY A 56 18.01 -26.88 -4.40
C GLY A 56 19.21 -27.71 -4.89
N ARG A 57 20.17 -27.12 -5.63
CA ARG A 57 21.36 -27.79 -6.15
C ARG A 57 22.57 -27.54 -5.23
N SER A 58 23.67 -28.23 -5.52
CA SER A 58 24.98 -27.95 -4.85
C SER A 58 25.38 -26.49 -5.07
N ALA A 59 25.53 -25.72 -3.98
CA ALA A 59 25.88 -24.31 -4.06
C ALA A 59 27.20 -24.08 -4.80
N ASP A 60 28.21 -24.90 -4.52
CA ASP A 60 29.53 -24.77 -5.13
C ASP A 60 29.51 -25.00 -6.65
N GLU A 61 28.73 -26.00 -7.10
CA GLU A 61 28.55 -26.28 -8.53
C GLU A 61 27.81 -25.14 -9.22
N VAL A 62 26.71 -24.64 -8.61
CA VAL A 62 25.94 -23.53 -9.17
C VAL A 62 26.78 -22.27 -9.23
N ILE A 63 27.50 -21.89 -8.18
CA ILE A 63 28.33 -20.68 -8.15
C ILE A 63 29.46 -20.75 -9.16
N ALA A 64 30.11 -21.93 -9.33
CA ALA A 64 31.16 -22.10 -10.31
C ALA A 64 30.63 -21.85 -11.76
N GLU A 65 29.50 -22.43 -12.09
CA GLU A 65 28.89 -22.24 -13.42
C GLU A 65 28.28 -20.83 -13.58
N LEU A 66 27.69 -20.26 -12.52
CA LEU A 66 27.13 -18.90 -12.51
C LEU A 66 28.22 -17.87 -12.84
N LYS A 67 29.39 -17.94 -12.25
CA LYS A 67 30.52 -17.04 -12.55
C LYS A 67 30.89 -17.07 -14.04
N LYS A 68 31.02 -18.27 -14.62
CA LYS A 68 31.30 -18.44 -16.04
C LYS A 68 30.17 -17.85 -16.93
N TRP A 69 28.92 -18.02 -16.48
CA TRP A 69 27.76 -17.53 -17.20
C TRP A 69 27.67 -16.00 -17.13
N VAL A 70 27.85 -15.38 -15.95
CA VAL A 70 27.86 -13.93 -15.74
C VAL A 70 28.91 -13.23 -16.62
N ALA A 71 30.10 -13.78 -16.72
CA ALA A 71 31.16 -13.22 -17.55
C ALA A 71 30.80 -13.06 -19.04
N LYS A 72 29.77 -13.78 -19.50
CA LYS A 72 29.28 -13.72 -20.87
C LYS A 72 28.07 -12.79 -21.05
N GLN A 73 27.53 -12.19 -19.96
CA GLN A 73 26.35 -11.36 -20.03
C GLN A 73 26.71 -9.88 -20.19
N SER A 74 26.08 -9.25 -21.17
CA SER A 74 26.11 -7.78 -21.35
C SER A 74 24.88 -7.09 -20.74
N ASP A 75 23.75 -7.80 -20.61
CA ASP A 75 22.49 -7.28 -20.06
C ASP A 75 22.52 -7.27 -18.52
N ASP A 76 22.31 -6.10 -17.94
CA ASP A 76 22.32 -5.94 -16.49
C ASP A 76 21.14 -6.64 -15.80
N HIS A 77 20.02 -6.88 -16.49
CA HIS A 77 18.93 -7.68 -15.94
C HIS A 77 19.34 -9.15 -15.78
N HIS A 78 20.06 -9.71 -16.76
CA HIS A 78 20.60 -11.06 -16.63
C HIS A 78 21.62 -11.17 -15.49
N LYS A 79 22.48 -10.16 -15.34
CA LYS A 79 23.41 -10.06 -14.21
C LYS A 79 22.68 -9.95 -12.88
N LEU A 80 21.56 -9.22 -12.82
CA LEU A 80 20.73 -9.12 -11.62
C LEU A 80 20.08 -10.46 -11.26
N GLU A 81 19.61 -11.22 -12.26
CA GLU A 81 19.13 -12.60 -12.02
C GLU A 81 20.22 -13.47 -11.39
N ALA A 82 21.47 -13.35 -11.86
CA ALA A 82 22.61 -14.04 -11.26
C ALA A 82 22.89 -13.60 -9.81
N LEU A 83 22.80 -12.30 -9.53
CA LEU A 83 22.93 -11.79 -8.17
C LEU A 83 21.85 -12.38 -7.25
N TRP A 84 20.62 -12.51 -7.71
CA TRP A 84 19.55 -13.16 -6.93
C TRP A 84 19.77 -14.67 -6.75
N VAL A 85 20.41 -15.35 -7.71
CA VAL A 85 20.80 -16.76 -7.54
C VAL A 85 21.86 -16.89 -6.45
N SER A 86 22.95 -16.11 -6.51
CA SER A 86 24.03 -16.13 -5.52
C SER A 86 23.53 -15.78 -4.13
N TRP A 87 22.69 -14.75 -4.00
CA TRP A 87 22.01 -14.42 -2.74
C TRP A 87 21.12 -15.56 -2.24
N GLY A 88 20.34 -16.18 -3.13
CA GLY A 88 19.49 -17.32 -2.79
C GLY A 88 20.27 -18.55 -2.28
N LEU A 89 21.56 -18.64 -2.57
CA LEU A 89 22.49 -19.67 -2.08
C LEU A 89 23.30 -19.23 -0.85
N ASN A 90 22.98 -18.06 -0.27
CA ASN A 90 23.74 -17.42 0.81
C ASN A 90 25.24 -17.19 0.48
N GLN A 91 25.55 -16.98 -0.79
CA GLN A 91 26.91 -16.71 -1.29
C GLN A 91 26.86 -15.49 -2.21
N VAL A 92 26.45 -14.34 -1.66
CA VAL A 92 26.29 -13.13 -2.46
C VAL A 92 27.60 -12.74 -3.15
N ASP A 93 27.53 -12.47 -4.45
CA ASP A 93 28.69 -11.98 -5.21
C ASP A 93 28.84 -10.47 -5.00
N ALA A 94 29.78 -10.08 -4.16
CA ALA A 94 30.03 -8.70 -3.76
C ALA A 94 30.50 -7.82 -4.93
N GLU A 95 31.29 -8.36 -5.87
CA GLU A 95 31.77 -7.60 -7.03
C GLU A 95 30.63 -7.35 -8.03
N LEU A 96 29.83 -8.37 -8.28
CA LEU A 96 28.63 -8.26 -9.10
C LEU A 96 27.64 -7.25 -8.50
N LEU A 97 27.43 -7.31 -7.18
CA LEU A 97 26.58 -6.34 -6.47
C LEU A 97 27.09 -4.90 -6.67
N ARG A 98 28.37 -4.63 -6.45
CA ARG A 98 28.97 -3.28 -6.67
C ARG A 98 28.83 -2.82 -8.12
N THR A 99 28.95 -3.73 -9.07
CA THR A 99 28.74 -3.44 -10.49
C THR A 99 27.32 -3.01 -10.77
N LEU A 100 26.34 -3.73 -10.23
CA LEU A 100 24.90 -3.45 -10.45
C LEU A 100 24.39 -2.21 -9.70
N LEU A 101 25.03 -1.83 -8.60
CA LEU A 101 24.77 -0.55 -7.94
C LEU A 101 25.13 0.66 -8.81
N LYS A 102 25.95 0.48 -9.85
CA LYS A 102 26.35 1.51 -10.82
C LYS A 102 25.66 1.36 -12.19
N SER A 103 24.70 0.46 -12.31
CA SER A 103 23.95 0.28 -13.56
C SER A 103 23.27 1.58 -14.02
N PRO A 104 23.21 1.87 -15.31
CA PRO A 104 22.44 3.02 -15.83
C PRO A 104 20.95 2.90 -15.55
N ASP A 105 20.41 1.71 -15.39
CA ASP A 105 19.01 1.46 -15.08
C ASP A 105 18.74 1.55 -13.55
N HIS A 106 17.95 2.54 -13.15
CA HIS A 106 17.58 2.72 -11.75
C HIS A 106 16.82 1.52 -11.15
N ARG A 107 16.15 0.71 -11.97
CA ARG A 107 15.45 -0.51 -11.52
C ARG A 107 16.45 -1.55 -11.06
N ILE A 108 17.55 -1.68 -11.78
CA ILE A 108 18.66 -2.55 -11.43
C ILE A 108 19.35 -2.04 -10.16
N ARG A 109 19.69 -0.73 -10.10
CA ARG A 109 20.31 -0.14 -8.91
C ARG A 109 19.44 -0.32 -7.67
N SER A 110 18.13 -0.06 -7.75
CA SER A 110 17.22 -0.25 -6.60
C SER A 110 17.12 -1.71 -6.14
N ALA A 111 17.11 -2.66 -7.09
CA ALA A 111 17.12 -4.08 -6.77
C ALA A 111 18.45 -4.49 -6.12
N ALA A 112 19.59 -3.96 -6.59
CA ALA A 112 20.89 -4.19 -5.98
C ALA A 112 20.99 -3.62 -4.56
N VAL A 113 20.45 -2.41 -4.29
CA VAL A 113 20.35 -1.84 -2.93
C VAL A 113 19.53 -2.75 -2.01
N ARG A 114 18.46 -3.36 -2.53
CA ARG A 114 17.67 -4.32 -1.74
C ARG A 114 18.49 -5.57 -1.38
N VAL A 115 19.32 -6.08 -2.28
CA VAL A 115 20.24 -7.19 -1.97
C VAL A 115 21.26 -6.76 -0.93
N LEU A 116 21.86 -5.58 -1.09
CA LEU A 116 22.78 -4.98 -0.13
C LEU A 116 22.20 -4.90 1.29
N ARG A 117 20.94 -4.45 1.42
CA ARG A 117 20.23 -4.35 2.70
C ARG A 117 20.24 -5.63 3.51
N PHE A 118 20.12 -6.78 2.86
CA PHE A 118 20.05 -8.09 3.51
C PHE A 118 21.40 -8.80 3.61
N ASN A 119 22.47 -8.13 3.20
CA ASN A 119 23.82 -8.71 3.17
C ASN A 119 24.88 -7.74 3.74
N THR A 120 24.47 -6.81 4.59
CA THR A 120 25.38 -5.83 5.18
C THR A 120 26.50 -6.46 6.02
N GLU A 121 26.24 -7.61 6.62
CA GLU A 121 27.23 -8.37 7.41
C GLU A 121 28.33 -9.04 6.55
N HIS A 122 28.13 -9.11 5.24
CA HIS A 122 29.07 -9.71 4.29
C HIS A 122 29.85 -8.69 3.46
N LEU A 123 29.67 -7.39 3.73
CA LEU A 123 30.27 -6.31 2.96
C LEU A 123 30.79 -5.20 3.90
N ASP A 124 32.09 -5.10 4.07
CA ASP A 124 32.70 -4.10 4.96
C ASP A 124 32.38 -2.65 4.56
N ASP A 125 32.14 -2.41 3.26
CA ASP A 125 31.84 -1.08 2.68
C ASP A 125 30.33 -0.77 2.57
N TYR A 126 29.46 -1.59 3.18
CA TYR A 126 28.01 -1.45 3.04
C TYR A 126 27.48 -0.04 3.37
N ALA A 127 28.06 0.61 4.39
CA ALA A 127 27.63 1.95 4.80
C ALA A 127 27.91 3.00 3.73
N SER A 128 29.07 2.93 3.09
CA SER A 128 29.45 3.80 1.97
C SER A 128 28.55 3.57 0.75
N LEU A 129 28.29 2.32 0.40
CA LEU A 129 27.41 1.97 -0.71
C LEU A 129 25.97 2.46 -0.48
N LEU A 130 25.46 2.35 0.76
CA LEU A 130 24.14 2.89 1.12
C LEU A 130 24.12 4.41 1.14
N MET A 131 25.23 5.05 1.54
CA MET A 131 25.34 6.52 1.49
C MET A 131 25.30 7.04 0.05
N GLU A 132 25.96 6.36 -0.89
CA GLU A 132 25.87 6.65 -2.33
C GLU A 132 24.46 6.45 -2.85
N ALA A 133 23.82 5.34 -2.53
CA ALA A 133 22.44 5.03 -2.93
C ALA A 133 21.41 6.03 -2.35
N ALA A 134 21.64 6.54 -1.13
CA ALA A 134 20.81 7.58 -0.52
C ALA A 134 20.91 8.94 -1.26
N ASN A 135 21.97 9.14 -2.02
CA ASN A 135 22.19 10.32 -2.87
C ASN A 135 21.94 10.04 -4.37
N ASP A 136 21.36 8.91 -4.72
CA ASP A 136 21.02 8.56 -6.12
C ASP A 136 20.10 9.61 -6.75
N GLU A 137 20.24 9.83 -8.05
CA GLU A 137 19.37 10.74 -8.81
C GLU A 137 17.90 10.27 -8.81
N HIS A 138 17.68 8.97 -8.80
CA HIS A 138 16.34 8.38 -8.90
C HIS A 138 15.73 8.07 -7.52
N GLY A 139 14.51 8.59 -7.28
CA GLY A 139 13.80 8.48 -5.99
C GLY A 139 13.60 7.03 -5.51
N ARG A 140 13.39 6.07 -6.42
CA ARG A 140 13.22 4.67 -6.04
C ARG A 140 14.49 4.06 -5.43
N VAL A 141 15.67 4.43 -5.91
CA VAL A 141 16.94 3.96 -5.35
C VAL A 141 17.14 4.55 -3.96
N ARG A 142 16.87 5.86 -3.82
CA ARG A 142 16.92 6.53 -2.51
C ARG A 142 15.93 5.92 -1.50
N LEU A 143 14.73 5.53 -1.94
CA LEU A 143 13.75 4.86 -1.07
C LEU A 143 14.24 3.51 -0.54
N GLU A 144 14.90 2.70 -1.37
CA GLU A 144 15.51 1.45 -0.91
C GLU A 144 16.65 1.71 0.10
N ALA A 145 17.46 2.76 -0.11
CA ALA A 145 18.50 3.16 0.83
C ALA A 145 17.92 3.66 2.17
N ILE A 146 16.86 4.47 2.15
CA ILE A 146 16.13 4.89 3.35
C ILE A 146 15.61 3.68 4.12
N THR A 147 15.01 2.73 3.39
CA THR A 147 14.50 1.50 3.99
C THR A 147 15.63 0.66 4.59
N ALA A 148 16.76 0.52 3.89
CA ALA A 148 17.93 -0.19 4.39
C ALA A 148 18.49 0.47 5.66
N ALA A 149 18.68 1.78 5.64
CA ALA A 149 19.22 2.55 6.77
C ALA A 149 18.39 2.39 8.05
N SER A 150 17.06 2.21 7.94
CA SER A 150 16.18 2.02 9.10
C SER A 150 16.44 0.74 9.91
N TRP A 151 17.25 -0.18 9.42
CA TRP A 151 17.62 -1.45 10.06
C TRP A 151 19.05 -1.48 10.58
N LEU A 152 19.80 -0.41 10.36
CA LEU A 152 21.18 -0.29 10.81
C LEU A 152 21.25 0.31 12.22
N PRO A 153 22.41 0.19 12.90
CA PRO A 153 22.68 0.96 14.11
C PRO A 153 22.47 2.46 13.87
N GLN A 154 22.03 3.17 14.90
CA GLN A 154 21.66 4.61 14.81
C GLN A 154 22.80 5.46 14.24
N GLU A 155 24.02 5.23 14.69
CA GLU A 155 25.22 5.94 14.29
C GLU A 155 25.57 5.78 12.81
N VAL A 156 25.13 4.70 12.17
CA VAL A 156 25.30 4.45 10.74
C VAL A 156 24.07 4.89 9.94
N GLY A 157 22.88 4.56 10.43
CA GLY A 157 21.63 4.79 9.71
C GLY A 157 21.26 6.27 9.62
N LEU A 158 21.42 7.06 10.69
CA LEU A 158 21.02 8.48 10.68
C LEU A 158 21.76 9.31 9.62
N PRO A 159 23.09 9.23 9.48
CA PRO A 159 23.80 9.96 8.43
C PRO A 159 23.32 9.62 7.01
N ILE A 160 22.97 8.35 6.76
CA ILE A 160 22.42 7.92 5.46
C ILE A 160 21.04 8.55 5.21
N LEU A 161 20.17 8.59 6.24
CA LEU A 161 18.87 9.24 6.15
C LEU A 161 18.97 10.76 5.94
N GLU A 162 19.91 11.42 6.60
CA GLU A 162 20.20 12.84 6.42
C GLU A 162 20.73 13.13 5.02
N ASN A 163 21.54 12.24 4.46
CA ASN A 163 22.01 12.38 3.09
C ASN A 163 20.86 12.28 2.06
N ALA A 164 19.89 11.40 2.29
CA ALA A 164 18.72 11.26 1.43
C ALA A 164 17.84 12.52 1.42
N GLU A 165 17.83 13.32 2.50
CA GLU A 165 17.07 14.59 2.60
C GLU A 165 17.64 15.72 1.76
N LYS A 166 18.88 15.66 1.35
CA LYS A 166 19.53 16.70 0.53
C LYS A 166 18.91 16.80 -0.88
N LYS A 167 18.15 15.81 -1.30
CA LYS A 167 17.45 15.79 -2.59
C LYS A 167 15.93 15.85 -2.39
N PRO A 168 15.18 16.33 -3.39
CA PRO A 168 13.73 16.39 -3.32
C PRO A 168 13.11 15.02 -3.02
N LEU A 169 12.20 14.98 -2.05
CA LEU A 169 11.51 13.78 -1.61
C LEU A 169 10.05 13.82 -2.07
N GLU A 170 9.62 12.76 -2.72
CA GLU A 170 8.19 12.52 -3.01
C GLU A 170 7.42 12.23 -1.72
N SER A 171 6.09 12.37 -1.79
CA SER A 171 5.20 12.22 -0.64
C SER A 171 5.43 10.92 0.15
N LEU A 172 5.47 9.78 -0.53
CA LEU A 172 5.72 8.46 0.09
C LEU A 172 7.10 8.36 0.73
N MET A 173 8.12 8.98 0.11
CA MET A 173 9.48 8.98 0.66
C MET A 173 9.57 9.79 1.95
N LYS A 174 8.85 10.92 2.06
CA LYS A 174 8.79 11.72 3.28
C LYS A 174 8.26 10.92 4.46
N GLY A 175 7.19 10.15 4.25
CA GLY A 175 6.65 9.23 5.24
C GLY A 175 7.68 8.17 5.66
N SER A 176 8.26 7.45 4.69
CA SER A 176 9.26 6.41 4.95
C SER A 176 10.47 6.93 5.72
N LEU A 177 10.96 8.12 5.35
CA LEU A 177 12.08 8.76 6.03
C LEU A 177 11.76 9.16 7.48
N ARG A 178 10.58 9.73 7.70
CA ARG A 178 10.09 10.09 9.05
C ARG A 178 10.03 8.84 9.94
N TYR A 179 9.45 7.73 9.46
CA TYR A 179 9.40 6.47 10.20
C TYR A 179 10.79 5.88 10.46
N ALA A 180 11.67 5.91 9.46
CA ALA A 180 13.04 5.43 9.60
C ALA A 180 13.81 6.20 10.69
N LYS A 181 13.74 7.53 10.68
CA LYS A 181 14.38 8.38 11.71
C LYS A 181 13.81 8.13 13.09
N ALA A 182 12.48 8.05 13.22
CA ALA A 182 11.84 7.82 14.50
C ALA A 182 12.24 6.46 15.07
N LYS A 183 12.26 5.40 14.25
CA LYS A 183 12.71 4.08 14.65
C LYS A 183 14.13 4.10 15.18
N LEU A 184 15.08 4.71 14.46
CA LEU A 184 16.47 4.79 14.87
C LEU A 184 16.66 5.60 16.15
N GLN A 185 15.84 6.63 16.38
CA GLN A 185 15.89 7.49 17.55
C GLN A 185 15.04 6.98 18.74
N ASN A 186 14.46 5.79 18.66
CA ASN A 186 13.51 5.24 19.61
C ASN A 186 12.36 6.22 19.97
N LYS A 187 11.96 7.04 19.00
CA LYS A 187 10.84 7.96 19.14
C LYS A 187 9.56 7.25 18.71
N THR A 188 8.58 7.21 19.59
CA THR A 188 7.22 6.86 19.20
C THR A 188 6.70 7.99 18.30
N LEU A 189 6.51 7.70 17.02
CA LEU A 189 5.63 8.54 16.22
C LEU A 189 4.23 8.26 16.77
N HIS A 190 3.64 9.22 17.42
CA HIS A 190 2.19 9.26 17.44
C HIS A 190 1.82 9.42 15.97
N ASP A 191 1.26 8.37 15.39
CA ASP A 191 0.76 8.39 14.04
C ASP A 191 -0.35 9.43 13.98
N GLU A 192 0.05 10.65 13.67
CA GLU A 192 -0.84 11.44 12.84
C GLU A 192 -0.81 10.73 11.49
N PRO A 193 -1.85 10.03 11.10
CA PRO A 193 -1.91 9.41 9.80
C PRO A 193 -1.52 10.48 8.79
N TYR A 194 -0.68 10.16 7.79
CA TYR A 194 -0.16 11.14 6.82
C TYR A 194 -1.26 11.88 6.04
N PHE A 195 -2.49 11.41 6.13
CA PHE A 195 -3.73 12.01 5.64
C PHE A 195 -4.45 12.85 6.69
N LEU A 196 -3.88 13.10 7.87
CA LEU A 196 -4.31 14.19 8.76
C LEU A 196 -3.96 15.52 8.10
N LEU A 197 -4.63 15.68 7.02
CA LEU A 197 -4.76 16.89 6.28
C LEU A 197 -5.30 17.96 7.24
N LYS A 198 -4.77 19.12 7.08
CA LYS A 198 -5.09 20.35 7.79
C LYS A 198 -6.50 20.34 8.38
N THR A 199 -6.60 20.41 9.67
CA THR A 199 -7.85 20.72 10.38
C THR A 199 -7.64 21.94 11.24
N GLU A 200 -8.61 22.83 11.27
CA GLU A 200 -8.63 23.99 12.17
C GLU A 200 -9.10 23.61 13.58
N LEU A 201 -9.52 22.35 13.80
CA LEU A 201 -9.94 21.87 15.11
C LEU A 201 -8.78 21.88 16.11
N LYS A 202 -9.10 22.17 17.39
CA LYS A 202 -8.13 22.35 18.47
C LYS A 202 -8.52 21.49 19.68
N GLY A 203 -7.58 21.27 20.58
CA GLY A 203 -7.83 20.56 21.84
C GLY A 203 -8.39 19.15 21.64
N ASP A 204 -9.44 18.83 22.38
CA ASP A 204 -10.08 17.51 22.32
C ASP A 204 -10.72 17.20 20.97
N ASP A 205 -11.27 18.19 20.29
CA ASP A 205 -11.86 17.99 18.96
C ASP A 205 -10.81 17.53 17.94
N LYS A 206 -9.58 18.05 18.03
CA LYS A 206 -8.45 17.60 17.20
C LYS A 206 -8.06 16.15 17.53
N ARG A 207 -8.10 15.76 18.79
CA ARG A 207 -7.83 14.38 19.22
C ARG A 207 -8.90 13.43 18.69
N ILE A 208 -10.18 13.80 18.82
CA ILE A 208 -11.32 13.04 18.32
C ILE A 208 -11.23 12.91 16.79
N PHE A 209 -10.89 13.99 16.09
CA PHE A 209 -10.65 13.97 14.64
C PHE A 209 -9.56 12.96 14.26
N GLY A 210 -8.44 12.89 15.01
CA GLY A 210 -7.39 11.90 14.80
C GLY A 210 -7.89 10.46 14.96
N GLN A 211 -8.64 10.18 16.00
CA GLN A 211 -9.29 8.87 16.21
C GLN A 211 -10.24 8.53 15.06
N GLY A 212 -11.00 9.50 14.58
CA GLY A 212 -11.89 9.34 13.42
C GLY A 212 -11.15 8.99 12.14
N ALA A 213 -9.96 9.56 11.94
CA ALA A 213 -9.10 9.24 10.80
C ALA A 213 -8.64 7.78 10.83
N GLU A 214 -8.27 7.25 11.99
CA GLU A 214 -7.89 5.83 12.16
C GLU A 214 -9.07 4.92 11.83
N ILE A 215 -10.28 5.24 12.35
CA ILE A 215 -11.50 4.47 12.10
C ILE A 215 -11.86 4.49 10.62
N TYR A 216 -11.78 5.67 9.98
CA TYR A 216 -12.05 5.83 8.55
C TYR A 216 -11.22 4.88 7.68
N ASN A 217 -9.97 4.65 8.06
CA ASN A 217 -9.00 3.87 7.29
C ASN A 217 -8.85 2.41 7.74
N ARG A 218 -9.61 1.94 8.72
CA ARG A 218 -9.66 0.51 9.08
C ARG A 218 -10.06 -0.31 7.87
N GLU A 219 -9.53 -1.52 7.76
CA GLU A 219 -9.91 -2.46 6.70
C GLU A 219 -11.42 -2.74 6.73
N GLY A 220 -12.06 -2.68 5.56
CA GLY A 220 -13.51 -2.85 5.43
C GLY A 220 -14.37 -1.66 5.87
N HIS A 221 -13.76 -0.53 6.27
CA HIS A 221 -14.47 0.68 6.67
C HIS A 221 -14.56 1.72 5.52
N CYS A 222 -14.77 2.97 5.87
CA CYS A 222 -15.16 4.05 4.95
C CYS A 222 -14.22 4.23 3.74
N ALA A 223 -12.89 4.17 3.97
CA ALA A 223 -11.89 4.36 2.93
C ALA A 223 -11.95 3.28 1.83
N THR A 224 -12.50 2.12 2.11
CA THR A 224 -12.65 1.03 1.14
C THR A 224 -13.49 1.47 -0.07
N CYS A 225 -14.56 2.21 0.16
CA CYS A 225 -15.46 2.72 -0.87
C CYS A 225 -15.19 4.19 -1.21
N HIS A 226 -14.97 5.02 -0.20
CA HIS A 226 -14.83 6.47 -0.37
C HIS A 226 -13.39 6.91 -0.62
N GLN A 227 -12.44 5.99 -0.64
CA GLN A 227 -11.01 6.19 -0.82
C GLN A 227 -10.36 7.07 0.27
N GLN A 228 -9.04 7.02 0.38
CA GLN A 228 -8.30 7.78 1.40
C GLN A 228 -8.37 9.29 1.20
N ASP A 229 -8.63 9.74 -0.02
CA ASP A 229 -8.75 11.15 -0.38
C ASP A 229 -10.22 11.66 -0.37
N GLY A 230 -11.17 10.82 0.02
CA GLY A 230 -12.58 11.15 0.08
C GLY A 230 -13.26 11.38 -1.27
N LYS A 231 -12.61 11.08 -2.41
CA LYS A 231 -13.16 11.31 -3.76
C LYS A 231 -14.05 10.18 -4.25
N GLY A 232 -14.11 9.07 -3.51
CA GLY A 232 -14.88 7.90 -3.88
C GLY A 232 -14.35 7.19 -5.12
N LEU A 233 -15.15 6.30 -5.65
CA LEU A 233 -14.92 5.60 -6.92
C LEU A 233 -16.13 5.78 -7.84
N PRO A 234 -16.23 6.91 -8.56
CA PRO A 234 -17.41 7.27 -9.34
C PRO A 234 -17.79 6.25 -10.42
N HIS A 235 -16.83 5.52 -10.98
CA HIS A 235 -17.07 4.46 -11.96
C HIS A 235 -17.67 3.19 -11.33
N SER A 236 -17.43 2.98 -10.04
CA SER A 236 -17.99 1.86 -9.28
C SER A 236 -19.23 2.25 -8.47
N GLY A 237 -19.74 3.49 -8.64
CA GLY A 237 -20.94 3.97 -7.98
C GLY A 237 -20.73 4.50 -6.56
N PHE A 238 -19.49 4.61 -6.07
CA PHE A 238 -19.19 5.15 -4.75
C PHE A 238 -18.99 6.68 -4.81
N PRO A 239 -19.82 7.46 -4.11
CA PRO A 239 -19.81 8.92 -4.18
C PRO A 239 -18.64 9.53 -3.41
N PRO A 240 -18.20 10.76 -3.78
CA PRO A 240 -17.26 11.52 -3.00
C PRO A 240 -17.88 12.06 -1.71
N LEU A 241 -17.03 12.25 -0.69
CA LEU A 241 -17.40 12.86 0.58
C LEU A 241 -17.03 14.36 0.61
N ASP A 242 -16.11 14.78 -0.24
CA ASP A 242 -15.62 16.16 -0.32
C ASP A 242 -16.74 17.12 -0.72
N LYS A 243 -16.97 18.16 0.07
CA LYS A 243 -17.99 19.21 -0.17
C LYS A 243 -19.40 18.65 -0.45
N SER A 244 -19.69 17.48 0.10
CA SER A 244 -20.97 16.81 -0.08
C SER A 244 -21.99 17.33 0.94
N LYS A 245 -23.15 17.78 0.49
CA LYS A 245 -24.27 18.16 1.38
C LYS A 245 -24.79 16.99 2.23
N TRP A 246 -24.53 15.76 1.82
CA TRP A 246 -24.80 14.56 2.64
C TRP A 246 -23.90 14.50 3.87
N VAL A 247 -22.69 15.04 3.78
CA VAL A 247 -21.69 15.06 4.87
C VAL A 247 -21.79 16.37 5.67
N THR A 248 -21.80 17.52 4.99
CA THR A 248 -21.70 18.83 5.64
C THR A 248 -23.02 19.37 6.15
N GLY A 249 -24.16 18.84 5.69
CA GLY A 249 -25.49 19.24 6.11
C GLY A 249 -25.90 18.65 7.47
N SER A 250 -27.15 18.19 7.59
CA SER A 250 -27.72 17.65 8.83
C SER A 250 -26.89 16.54 9.45
N LYS A 251 -26.47 16.76 10.70
CA LYS A 251 -25.76 15.72 11.49
C LYS A 251 -26.63 14.50 11.70
N GLU A 252 -27.91 14.71 12.03
CA GLU A 252 -28.83 13.61 12.32
C GLU A 252 -29.02 12.70 11.10
N ARG A 253 -29.18 13.29 9.91
CA ARG A 253 -29.20 12.53 8.66
C ARG A 253 -27.91 11.73 8.44
N LEU A 254 -26.76 12.34 8.67
CA LEU A 254 -25.46 11.68 8.50
C LEU A 254 -25.29 10.54 9.50
N ILE A 255 -25.71 10.72 10.75
CA ILE A 255 -25.69 9.66 11.77
C ILE A 255 -26.63 8.52 11.38
N LYS A 256 -27.88 8.81 10.97
CA LYS A 256 -28.87 7.80 10.54
C LYS A 256 -28.32 6.93 9.40
N LEU A 257 -27.79 7.56 8.35
CA LEU A 257 -27.24 6.80 7.21
C LEU A 257 -25.97 6.00 7.58
N THR A 258 -25.20 6.47 8.52
CA THR A 258 -24.00 5.73 8.97
C THR A 258 -24.39 4.53 9.83
N LEU A 259 -25.33 4.70 10.74
CA LEU A 259 -25.77 3.60 11.61
C LEU A 259 -26.52 2.51 10.83
N HIS A 260 -27.42 2.87 9.94
CA HIS A 260 -28.30 1.90 9.27
C HIS A 260 -27.96 1.64 7.78
N GLY A 261 -27.01 2.41 7.23
CA GLY A 261 -26.67 2.32 5.81
C GLY A 261 -27.68 3.09 4.92
N LEU A 262 -27.38 3.13 3.64
CA LEU A 262 -28.16 3.84 2.64
C LEU A 262 -28.28 3.00 1.36
N HIS A 263 -29.48 2.84 0.85
CA HIS A 263 -29.72 2.14 -0.42
C HIS A 263 -30.61 2.97 -1.34
N GLY A 264 -30.21 3.11 -2.57
CA GLY A 264 -30.93 3.83 -3.60
C GLY A 264 -30.14 4.98 -4.22
N PRO A 265 -30.67 5.61 -5.28
CA PRO A 265 -29.97 6.63 -6.04
C PRO A 265 -29.84 7.93 -5.26
N ILE A 266 -28.64 8.50 -5.25
CA ILE A 266 -28.38 9.83 -4.64
C ILE A 266 -27.72 10.77 -5.64
N THR A 267 -27.89 12.05 -5.42
CA THR A 267 -27.16 13.10 -6.14
C THR A 267 -26.11 13.70 -5.22
N VAL A 268 -24.86 13.69 -5.66
CA VAL A 268 -23.75 14.33 -4.95
C VAL A 268 -23.03 15.27 -5.90
N LYS A 269 -22.90 16.54 -5.55
CA LYS A 269 -22.23 17.58 -6.36
C LYS A 269 -22.79 17.64 -7.80
N GLY A 270 -24.11 17.48 -7.96
CA GLY A 270 -24.78 17.52 -9.27
C GLY A 270 -24.67 16.24 -10.10
N LYS A 271 -23.91 15.24 -9.64
CA LYS A 271 -23.78 13.94 -10.29
C LYS A 271 -24.66 12.89 -9.61
N GLN A 272 -25.39 12.11 -10.39
CA GLN A 272 -26.20 11.01 -9.90
C GLN A 272 -25.35 9.74 -9.71
N TYR A 273 -25.54 9.08 -8.57
CA TYR A 273 -24.97 7.78 -8.21
C TYR A 273 -26.12 6.78 -8.04
N PRO A 274 -26.10 5.66 -8.75
CA PRO A 274 -27.28 4.78 -8.85
C PRO A 274 -27.59 4.01 -7.56
N GLY A 275 -26.64 3.88 -6.63
CA GLY A 275 -26.86 3.18 -5.36
C GLY A 275 -27.10 1.68 -5.49
N HIS A 276 -26.59 1.03 -6.54
CA HIS A 276 -26.72 -0.43 -6.72
C HIS A 276 -26.03 -1.23 -5.61
N VAL A 277 -24.93 -0.69 -5.08
CA VAL A 277 -24.27 -1.24 -3.90
C VAL A 277 -24.66 -0.35 -2.72
N PRO A 278 -25.37 -0.89 -1.72
CA PRO A 278 -25.78 -0.10 -0.56
C PRO A 278 -24.55 0.31 0.27
N MET A 279 -24.61 1.48 0.90
CA MET A 279 -23.67 1.83 1.95
C MET A 279 -23.91 0.91 3.15
N THR A 280 -22.86 0.30 3.66
CA THR A 280 -22.91 -0.64 4.79
C THR A 280 -23.41 0.05 6.07
N ALA A 281 -24.25 -0.63 6.83
CA ALA A 281 -24.67 -0.22 8.17
C ALA A 281 -23.54 -0.48 9.18
N PHE A 282 -23.25 0.51 10.04
CA PHE A 282 -22.19 0.41 11.05
C PHE A 282 -22.73 0.36 12.50
N LYS A 283 -24.05 0.23 12.70
CA LYS A 283 -24.65 0.25 14.04
C LYS A 283 -24.13 -0.81 15.00
N ASP A 284 -23.75 -1.97 14.44
CA ASP A 284 -23.26 -3.12 15.22
C ASP A 284 -21.73 -3.23 15.19
N VAL A 285 -21.05 -2.33 14.46
CA VAL A 285 -19.59 -2.32 14.25
C VAL A 285 -18.91 -1.20 15.02
N LEU A 286 -19.54 -0.02 15.06
CA LEU A 286 -19.02 1.17 15.71
C LEU A 286 -19.89 1.56 16.91
N ASP A 287 -19.24 1.83 18.04
CA ASP A 287 -19.92 2.43 19.19
C ASP A 287 -20.20 3.93 18.97
N ASP A 288 -20.83 4.58 19.95
CA ASP A 288 -21.20 5.99 19.83
C ASP A 288 -19.99 6.93 19.75
N LYS A 289 -18.92 6.61 20.47
CA LYS A 289 -17.67 7.39 20.43
C LYS A 289 -16.93 7.22 19.11
N GLU A 290 -16.85 6.01 18.60
CA GLU A 290 -16.24 5.70 17.31
C GLU A 290 -17.03 6.32 16.16
N THR A 291 -18.36 6.22 16.20
CA THR A 291 -19.23 6.86 15.21
C THR A 291 -19.07 8.39 15.23
N ALA A 292 -19.09 9.01 16.41
CA ALA A 292 -18.87 10.45 16.54
C ALA A 292 -17.49 10.87 16.02
N ALA A 293 -16.45 10.09 16.32
CA ALA A 293 -15.09 10.37 15.87
C ALA A 293 -14.96 10.31 14.35
N VAL A 294 -15.44 9.25 13.70
CA VAL A 294 -15.34 9.11 12.24
C VAL A 294 -16.17 10.16 11.52
N LEU A 295 -17.35 10.54 12.07
CA LEU A 295 -18.16 11.58 11.48
C LEU A 295 -17.58 12.98 11.68
N THR A 296 -16.93 13.24 12.82
CA THR A 296 -16.14 14.47 13.04
C THR A 296 -14.99 14.54 12.02
N PHE A 297 -14.30 13.43 11.76
CA PHE A 297 -13.25 13.37 10.75
C PHE A 297 -13.78 13.72 9.36
N VAL A 298 -14.79 13.03 8.83
CA VAL A 298 -15.27 13.26 7.46
C VAL A 298 -15.90 14.65 7.28
N ARG A 299 -16.42 15.26 8.34
CA ARG A 299 -16.97 16.61 8.34
C ARG A 299 -15.90 17.71 8.37
N ASN A 300 -14.66 17.39 8.73
CA ASN A 300 -13.55 18.35 8.91
C ASN A 300 -12.29 17.96 8.15
N THR A 301 -12.43 17.13 7.11
CA THR A 301 -11.39 16.76 6.16
C THR A 301 -11.92 16.83 4.73
N PHE A 302 -11.10 16.56 3.72
CA PHE A 302 -11.50 16.61 2.30
C PHE A 302 -12.09 17.96 1.87
N ASP A 303 -11.51 19.06 2.32
CA ASP A 303 -12.03 20.41 2.15
C ASP A 303 -13.44 20.63 2.76
N ASN A 304 -13.85 19.81 3.70
CA ASN A 304 -15.04 20.02 4.51
C ASN A 304 -14.67 20.79 5.78
N GLU A 305 -15.51 21.77 6.14
CA GLU A 305 -15.43 22.55 7.38
C GLU A 305 -16.82 22.60 7.98
N SER A 306 -17.07 21.76 9.00
CA SER A 306 -18.40 21.64 9.60
C SER A 306 -18.30 21.32 11.10
N SER A 307 -19.40 21.50 11.83
CA SER A 307 -19.44 21.22 13.25
C SER A 307 -19.11 19.75 13.56
N VAL A 308 -18.41 19.52 14.67
CA VAL A 308 -18.09 18.20 15.20
C VAL A 308 -19.38 17.44 15.57
N VAL A 309 -19.29 16.11 15.57
CA VAL A 309 -20.38 15.23 16.05
C VAL A 309 -19.97 14.70 17.43
N THR A 310 -20.91 14.75 18.39
CA THR A 310 -20.63 14.25 19.74
C THR A 310 -21.18 12.83 19.97
N PRO A 311 -20.63 12.07 20.92
CA PRO A 311 -21.16 10.75 21.25
C PRO A 311 -22.62 10.81 21.74
N GLU A 312 -23.04 11.89 22.41
CA GLU A 312 -24.39 12.10 22.90
C GLU A 312 -25.38 12.29 21.75
N GLU A 313 -24.98 13.01 20.68
CA GLU A 313 -25.77 13.14 19.46
C GLU A 313 -25.97 11.79 18.79
N VAL A 314 -24.93 10.96 18.75
CA VAL A 314 -25.00 9.59 18.18
C VAL A 314 -25.91 8.71 19.03
N ALA A 315 -25.73 8.70 20.35
CA ALA A 315 -26.55 7.92 21.28
C ALA A 315 -28.03 8.26 21.17
N LYS A 316 -28.36 9.56 21.07
CA LYS A 316 -29.74 10.03 20.87
C LYS A 316 -30.35 9.47 19.58
N VAL A 317 -29.64 9.55 18.48
CA VAL A 317 -30.11 9.04 17.19
C VAL A 317 -30.24 7.53 17.21
N ARG A 318 -29.25 6.82 17.75
CA ARG A 318 -29.27 5.36 17.89
C ARG A 318 -30.49 4.89 18.69
N ALA A 319 -30.79 5.55 19.81
CA ALA A 319 -31.95 5.24 20.60
C ALA A 319 -33.28 5.53 19.87
N ALA A 320 -33.34 6.65 19.15
CA ALA A 320 -34.52 7.02 18.35
C ALA A 320 -34.78 6.09 17.16
N THR A 321 -33.72 5.42 16.65
CA THR A 321 -33.81 4.55 15.47
C THR A 321 -33.60 3.08 15.81
N LYS A 322 -33.72 2.68 17.09
CA LYS A 322 -33.45 1.30 17.55
C LYS A 322 -34.28 0.24 16.80
N ASP A 323 -35.53 0.59 16.47
CA ASP A 323 -36.49 -0.31 15.81
C ASP A 323 -36.43 -0.20 14.27
N LYS A 324 -35.49 0.57 13.72
CA LYS A 324 -35.28 0.67 12.28
C LYS A 324 -34.64 -0.60 11.74
N GLU A 325 -35.37 -1.29 10.90
CA GLU A 325 -34.87 -2.44 10.13
C GLU A 325 -34.46 -2.03 8.71
N GLY A 326 -33.41 -2.68 8.18
CA GLY A 326 -32.90 -2.43 6.83
C GLY A 326 -32.25 -1.07 6.64
N PHE A 327 -31.95 -0.76 5.39
CA PHE A 327 -31.30 0.49 4.99
C PHE A 327 -32.30 1.66 4.97
N TYR A 328 -31.79 2.87 5.12
CA TYR A 328 -32.57 4.06 4.74
C TYR A 328 -32.60 4.21 3.22
N SER A 329 -33.72 4.75 2.71
CA SER A 329 -33.72 5.32 1.37
C SER A 329 -33.33 6.81 1.41
N PRO A 330 -32.78 7.35 0.31
CA PRO A 330 -32.49 8.79 0.22
C PRO A 330 -33.74 9.65 0.43
N GLU A 331 -34.89 9.19 -0.04
CA GLU A 331 -36.17 9.90 0.06
C GLU A 331 -36.66 9.99 1.51
N GLU A 332 -36.57 8.88 2.29
CA GLU A 332 -36.89 8.89 3.72
C GLU A 332 -36.02 9.92 4.45
N LEU A 333 -34.71 9.92 4.23
CA LEU A 333 -33.80 10.83 4.92
C LEU A 333 -33.97 12.29 4.51
N LEU A 334 -34.20 12.57 3.23
CA LEU A 334 -34.38 13.93 2.74
C LEU A 334 -35.74 14.51 3.09
N LYS A 335 -36.79 13.69 3.33
CA LYS A 335 -38.08 14.13 3.83
C LYS A 335 -37.97 14.67 5.26
N GLU A 336 -37.19 14.01 6.11
CA GLU A 336 -36.98 14.44 7.49
C GLU A 336 -35.91 15.53 7.61
N HIS A 337 -34.87 15.44 6.80
CA HIS A 337 -33.69 16.31 6.84
C HIS A 337 -33.30 16.74 5.41
N PRO A 338 -34.02 17.71 4.81
CA PRO A 338 -33.73 18.19 3.46
C PRO A 338 -32.30 18.76 3.35
N HIS A 339 -31.83 18.91 2.13
CA HIS A 339 -30.61 19.70 1.88
C HIS A 339 -30.93 21.18 2.05
N GLU A 340 -30.17 21.83 2.92
CA GLU A 340 -30.18 23.29 3.07
C GLU A 340 -29.50 23.97 1.88
#